data_27765d67bc7e303110ff2e6fc179082c
#
_entry.id   27765d67bc7e303110ff2e6fc179082c
#
_cell.length_a   1.000
_cell.length_b   1.000
_cell.length_c   1.000
_cell.angle_alpha   90.00
_cell.angle_beta   90.00
_cell.angle_gamma   90.00
#
_symmetry.space_group_name_H-M   'P 1'
#
loop_
_entity.id
_entity.type
_entity.pdbx_description
1 polymer ?
#
loop_
_entity_poly.entity_id
_entity_poly.type
_entity_poly.pdbx_seq_one_letter_code
_entity_poly.pdbx_strand_id
1 'polypeptide(L)'
;MRRIQFAFLALAMAIAVGCFNESTLDPYNNGSGTQIGGTGGGNNGGGSDSAGALDTASVIIFDNGYSPSSVTVAPGGTVTWVWTGNNAHGVSFDDATITSSTIQSVGTYTVRFPRAGIFSFFCTVHGRTVESGVVTVK
;
A
#
# COMPACT_ATOMS: atom_id res chain seq x y z
N MET A 1 44.86 19.42 25.47
CA MET A 1 43.72 18.64 25.91
C MET A 1 42.49 19.55 25.90
N ARG A 2 41.66 19.45 24.85
CA ARG A 2 40.43 20.26 24.73
C ARG A 2 39.26 19.32 25.04
N ARG A 3 38.52 19.60 26.10
CA ARG A 3 37.32 18.92 26.51
C ARG A 3 36.15 19.43 25.66
N ILE A 4 35.57 18.55 24.85
CA ILE A 4 34.35 18.83 24.09
C ILE A 4 33.16 18.48 24.99
N GLN A 5 32.40 19.51 25.39
CA GLN A 5 31.14 19.34 26.12
C GLN A 5 30.02 19.09 25.11
N PHE A 6 29.38 17.96 25.21
CA PHE A 6 28.13 17.67 24.50
C PHE A 6 26.96 18.26 25.28
N ALA A 7 26.34 19.28 24.73
CA ALA A 7 25.08 19.80 25.24
C ALA A 7 23.93 18.87 24.75
N PHE A 8 23.29 18.18 25.68
CA PHE A 8 22.05 17.44 25.41
C PHE A 8 20.90 18.43 25.34
N LEU A 9 20.35 18.62 24.14
CA LEU A 9 19.12 19.36 23.93
C LEU A 9 17.94 18.39 24.15
N ALA A 10 17.27 18.52 25.29
CA ALA A 10 16.04 17.76 25.58
C ALA A 10 14.88 18.37 24.78
N LEU A 11 14.40 17.62 23.79
CA LEU A 11 13.19 17.96 23.02
C LEU A 11 11.96 17.44 23.78
N ALA A 12 11.20 18.35 24.38
CA ALA A 12 9.93 18.05 25.03
C ALA A 12 8.88 17.71 23.97
N MET A 13 8.41 16.45 23.95
CA MET A 13 7.30 16.00 23.13
C MET A 13 5.97 16.36 23.81
N ALA A 14 5.24 17.33 23.27
CA ALA A 14 3.88 17.64 23.70
C ALA A 14 2.95 16.56 23.12
N ILE A 15 2.36 15.75 24.01
CA ILE A 15 1.33 14.77 23.63
C ILE A 15 -0.01 15.53 23.55
N ALA A 16 -0.49 15.75 22.32
CA ALA A 16 -1.85 16.21 22.09
C ALA A 16 -2.81 15.03 22.27
N VAL A 17 -3.57 15.07 23.37
CA VAL A 17 -4.69 14.15 23.59
C VAL A 17 -5.84 14.59 22.66
N GLY A 18 -5.99 13.91 21.54
CA GLY A 18 -7.14 14.07 20.64
C GLY A 18 -8.36 13.39 21.21
N CYS A 19 -9.46 14.14 21.32
CA CYS A 19 -10.76 13.65 21.75
C CYS A 19 -11.25 12.52 20.83
N PHE A 20 -11.47 11.35 21.42
CA PHE A 20 -12.22 10.29 20.78
C PHE A 20 -13.70 10.68 20.76
N ASN A 21 -14.28 10.81 19.57
CA ASN A 21 -15.72 10.93 19.41
C ASN A 21 -16.30 9.51 19.46
N GLU A 22 -16.82 9.13 20.61
CA GLU A 22 -17.59 7.89 20.76
C GLU A 22 -18.89 8.03 19.98
N SER A 23 -18.99 7.33 18.86
CA SER A 23 -20.26 7.09 18.19
C SER A 23 -21.05 6.11 19.05
N THR A 24 -22.03 6.62 19.81
CA THR A 24 -23.00 5.81 20.51
C THR A 24 -23.76 4.95 19.51
N LEU A 25 -23.57 3.64 19.61
CA LEU A 25 -24.43 2.66 18.97
C LEU A 25 -25.79 2.69 19.68
N ASP A 26 -26.82 3.17 19.00
CA ASP A 26 -28.20 3.03 19.44
C ASP A 26 -28.67 1.58 19.25
N PRO A 27 -28.88 0.82 20.32
CA PRO A 27 -29.49 -0.50 20.21
C PRO A 27 -30.99 -0.36 20.41
N TYR A 28 -31.76 -0.21 19.38
CA TYR A 28 -33.18 -0.48 19.35
C TYR A 28 -33.97 0.50 18.47
N ASN A 29 -34.19 0.14 17.22
CA ASN A 29 -35.41 0.59 16.54
C ASN A 29 -36.03 -0.60 15.79
N ASN A 30 -36.91 -1.31 16.53
CA ASN A 30 -37.88 -2.20 15.97
C ASN A 30 -39.14 -1.36 15.71
N GLY A 31 -39.35 -0.97 14.47
CA GLY A 31 -40.49 -0.16 14.06
C GLY A 31 -41.03 -0.63 12.72
N SER A 32 -41.99 -1.54 12.78
CA SER A 32 -42.93 -1.86 11.71
C SER A 32 -43.67 -0.60 11.27
N GLY A 33 -43.64 -0.22 9.99
CA GLY A 33 -44.38 0.94 9.48
C GLY A 33 -44.46 0.98 7.95
N THR A 34 -45.46 0.37 7.41
CA THR A 34 -46.31 0.68 6.24
C THR A 34 -45.73 1.53 5.10
N GLN A 35 -45.70 0.93 3.94
CA GLN A 35 -45.56 1.47 2.59
C GLN A 35 -46.48 2.67 2.31
N ILE A 36 -45.93 3.76 1.79
CA ILE A 36 -46.66 4.64 0.86
C ILE A 36 -45.70 5.02 -0.27
N GLY A 37 -46.14 4.83 -1.51
CA GLY A 37 -45.37 4.98 -2.72
C GLY A 37 -44.92 6.40 -3.00
N GLY A 38 -43.74 6.48 -3.61
CA GLY A 38 -43.15 7.71 -4.19
C GLY A 38 -42.18 7.31 -5.28
N THR A 39 -42.60 7.50 -6.52
CA THR A 39 -41.76 7.41 -7.72
C THR A 39 -40.64 8.47 -7.64
N GLY A 40 -39.39 8.02 -7.59
CA GLY A 40 -38.23 8.88 -7.69
C GLY A 40 -37.02 8.04 -8.07
N GLY A 41 -36.52 8.22 -9.30
CA GLY A 41 -35.38 7.49 -9.86
C GLY A 41 -34.14 7.55 -8.98
N GLY A 42 -33.82 6.45 -8.38
CA GLY A 42 -32.56 6.23 -7.69
C GLY A 42 -31.60 5.53 -8.63
N ASN A 43 -30.55 6.20 -9.08
CA ASN A 43 -29.38 5.57 -9.67
C ASN A 43 -28.83 4.56 -8.68
N ASN A 44 -29.19 3.30 -8.86
CA ASN A 44 -28.42 2.22 -8.30
C ASN A 44 -27.10 2.16 -9.05
N GLY A 45 -26.12 2.92 -8.57
CA GLY A 45 -24.73 2.62 -8.82
C GLY A 45 -24.46 1.22 -8.29
N GLY A 46 -24.49 0.23 -9.17
CA GLY A 46 -24.08 -1.13 -8.86
C GLY A 46 -22.66 -1.06 -8.33
N GLY A 47 -22.53 -1.18 -7.01
CA GLY A 47 -21.28 -1.58 -6.39
C GLY A 47 -20.95 -2.95 -6.94
N SER A 48 -20.10 -3.02 -7.96
CA SER A 48 -19.40 -4.24 -8.24
C SER A 48 -18.58 -4.55 -7.00
N ASP A 49 -19.03 -5.57 -6.27
CA ASP A 49 -18.23 -6.22 -5.25
C ASP A 49 -17.00 -6.87 -5.93
N SER A 50 -16.07 -6.05 -6.37
CA SER A 50 -14.70 -6.46 -6.69
C SER A 50 -14.00 -6.68 -5.37
N ALA A 51 -14.34 -7.80 -4.72
CA ALA A 51 -13.63 -8.24 -3.55
C ALA A 51 -12.14 -8.33 -3.87
N GLY A 52 -11.38 -7.35 -3.41
CA GLY A 52 -9.96 -7.48 -3.20
C GLY A 52 -8.97 -6.74 -4.08
N ALA A 53 -9.38 -5.96 -5.08
CA ALA A 53 -8.41 -5.13 -5.80
C ALA A 53 -8.26 -3.77 -5.12
N LEU A 54 -7.06 -3.45 -4.66
CA LEU A 54 -6.74 -2.19 -3.98
C LEU A 54 -6.35 -1.12 -5.01
N ASP A 55 -6.64 0.14 -4.72
CA ASP A 55 -6.10 1.26 -5.50
C ASP A 55 -4.59 1.41 -5.28
N THR A 56 -4.11 0.98 -4.12
CA THR A 56 -2.70 1.05 -3.75
C THR A 56 -2.27 -0.20 -2.98
N ALA A 57 -1.03 -0.63 -3.19
CA ALA A 57 -0.39 -1.68 -2.40
C ALA A 57 1.06 -1.31 -2.08
N SER A 58 1.61 -1.92 -1.03
CA SER A 58 3.01 -1.76 -0.65
C SER A 58 3.70 -3.11 -0.57
N VAL A 59 4.95 -3.16 -0.98
CA VAL A 59 5.85 -4.31 -0.90
C VAL A 59 7.10 -3.88 -0.15
N ILE A 60 7.40 -4.55 0.94
CA ILE A 60 8.64 -4.34 1.69
C ILE A 60 9.76 -5.14 1.02
N ILE A 61 10.90 -4.50 0.80
CA ILE A 61 12.14 -5.13 0.37
C ILE A 61 13.03 -5.30 1.60
N PHE A 62 13.31 -6.54 1.94
CA PHE A 62 14.25 -6.90 3.00
C PHE A 62 15.37 -7.75 2.43
N ASP A 63 16.41 -8.01 3.23
CA ASP A 63 17.54 -8.82 2.77
C ASP A 63 17.05 -10.20 2.29
N ASN A 64 17.26 -10.47 0.99
CA ASN A 64 16.88 -11.68 0.26
C ASN A 64 15.37 -11.90 0.02
N GLY A 65 14.54 -10.84 0.00
CA GLY A 65 13.12 -11.06 -0.29
C GLY A 65 12.24 -9.83 -0.42
N TYR A 66 11.01 -10.10 -0.89
CA TYR A 66 9.89 -9.18 -0.97
C TYR A 66 8.73 -9.64 -0.10
N SER A 67 8.12 -8.74 0.66
CA SER A 67 6.96 -9.06 1.49
C SER A 67 5.86 -8.00 1.38
N PRO A 68 4.63 -8.36 0.96
CA PRO A 68 4.29 -9.64 0.34
C PRO A 68 4.96 -9.79 -1.03
N SER A 69 5.25 -11.02 -1.46
CA SER A 69 5.77 -11.29 -2.80
C SER A 69 4.70 -11.29 -3.89
N SER A 70 3.42 -11.25 -3.51
CA SER A 70 2.29 -11.16 -4.43
C SER A 70 1.30 -10.11 -3.94
N VAL A 71 0.93 -9.18 -4.83
CA VAL A 71 -0.06 -8.14 -4.56
C VAL A 71 -1.09 -8.06 -5.68
N THR A 72 -2.30 -7.58 -5.34
CA THR A 72 -3.36 -7.36 -6.33
C THR A 72 -3.84 -5.92 -6.23
N VAL A 73 -3.89 -5.23 -7.37
CA VAL A 73 -4.40 -3.85 -7.48
C VAL A 73 -5.41 -3.73 -8.61
N ALA A 74 -6.27 -2.70 -8.54
CA ALA A 74 -7.19 -2.36 -9.62
C ALA A 74 -6.43 -1.77 -10.84
N PRO A 75 -7.00 -1.82 -12.05
CA PRO A 75 -6.47 -1.06 -13.19
C PRO A 75 -6.38 0.43 -12.86
N GLY A 76 -5.20 1.01 -13.07
CA GLY A 76 -4.88 2.37 -12.67
C GLY A 76 -4.29 2.49 -11.26
N GLY A 77 -4.28 1.42 -10.49
CA GLY A 77 -3.70 1.35 -9.16
C GLY A 77 -2.17 1.44 -9.15
N THR A 78 -1.62 1.63 -7.97
CA THR A 78 -0.17 1.80 -7.75
C THR A 78 0.37 0.80 -6.76
N VAL A 79 1.62 0.37 -6.99
CA VAL A 79 2.39 -0.43 -6.02
C VAL A 79 3.66 0.33 -5.67
N THR A 80 3.94 0.41 -4.37
CA THR A 80 5.16 1.04 -3.83
C THR A 80 6.04 0.01 -3.16
N TRP A 81 7.27 -0.10 -3.61
CA TRP A 81 8.33 -0.88 -2.96
C TRP A 81 9.08 0.00 -1.98
N VAL A 82 9.33 -0.52 -0.77
CA VAL A 82 9.99 0.20 0.32
C VAL A 82 11.19 -0.61 0.79
N TRP A 83 12.39 -0.03 0.72
CA TRP A 83 13.63 -0.67 1.18
C TRP A 83 13.73 -0.58 2.70
N THR A 84 13.86 -1.74 3.35
CA THR A 84 14.02 -1.85 4.82
C THR A 84 15.20 -2.76 5.22
N GLY A 85 15.81 -3.46 4.25
CA GLY A 85 16.99 -4.29 4.47
C GLY A 85 18.27 -3.46 4.59
N ASN A 86 19.39 -4.15 4.84
CA ASN A 86 20.71 -3.55 4.92
C ASN A 86 21.46 -3.64 3.58
N ASN A 87 21.09 -4.60 2.73
CA ASN A 87 21.74 -4.83 1.46
C ASN A 87 21.08 -3.99 0.34
N ALA A 88 21.81 -3.82 -0.75
CA ALA A 88 21.29 -3.16 -1.92
C ALA A 88 20.42 -4.11 -2.75
N HIS A 89 19.24 -3.66 -3.15
CA HIS A 89 18.28 -4.38 -3.98
C HIS A 89 17.78 -3.49 -5.12
N GLY A 90 17.25 -4.13 -6.17
CA GLY A 90 16.57 -3.44 -7.25
C GLY A 90 15.24 -4.13 -7.56
N VAL A 91 14.32 -3.41 -8.21
CA VAL A 91 13.07 -3.97 -8.73
C VAL A 91 13.09 -3.85 -10.24
N SER A 92 13.04 -4.98 -10.92
CA SER A 92 12.98 -5.06 -12.37
C SER A 92 11.80 -5.92 -12.79
N PHE A 93 11.19 -5.61 -13.93
CA PHE A 93 10.03 -6.33 -14.44
C PHE A 93 10.39 -7.14 -15.68
N ASP A 94 9.63 -8.21 -15.92
CA ASP A 94 9.67 -8.95 -17.18
C ASP A 94 9.09 -8.13 -18.33
N ASP A 95 8.13 -7.26 -18.02
CA ASP A 95 7.58 -6.28 -18.97
C ASP A 95 8.57 -5.11 -19.12
N ALA A 96 9.28 -5.06 -20.25
CA ALA A 96 10.26 -4.04 -20.56
C ALA A 96 9.68 -2.62 -20.71
N THR A 97 8.35 -2.47 -20.73
CA THR A 97 7.69 -1.15 -20.75
C THR A 97 7.67 -0.49 -19.38
N ILE A 98 7.94 -1.26 -18.32
CA ILE A 98 8.02 -0.74 -16.95
C ILE A 98 9.50 -0.46 -16.62
N THR A 99 9.80 0.82 -16.34
CA THR A 99 11.16 1.22 -15.98
C THR A 99 11.57 0.58 -14.65
N SER A 100 12.70 -0.07 -14.60
CA SER A 100 13.26 -0.66 -13.37
C SER A 100 13.66 0.43 -12.36
N SER A 101 13.67 0.08 -11.07
CA SER A 101 14.24 0.96 -10.04
C SER A 101 15.77 1.06 -10.18
N THR A 102 16.36 2.04 -9.54
CA THR A 102 17.79 2.03 -9.22
C THR A 102 18.09 0.93 -8.19
N ILE A 103 19.34 0.46 -8.17
CA ILE A 103 19.83 -0.41 -7.10
C ILE A 103 20.14 0.49 -5.89
N GLN A 104 19.49 0.22 -4.76
CA GLN A 104 19.59 1.04 -3.55
C GLN A 104 19.32 0.20 -2.29
N SER A 105 19.67 0.72 -1.11
CA SER A 105 19.41 0.07 0.18
C SER A 105 18.38 0.82 1.02
N VAL A 106 17.98 2.03 0.62
CA VAL A 106 17.00 2.87 1.30
C VAL A 106 16.12 3.60 0.30
N GLY A 107 14.91 3.97 0.70
CA GLY A 107 13.99 4.76 -0.12
C GLY A 107 12.79 3.97 -0.60
N THR A 108 12.14 4.49 -1.64
CA THR A 108 10.94 3.90 -2.23
C THR A 108 11.00 3.95 -3.75
N TYR A 109 10.24 3.06 -4.38
CA TYR A 109 10.01 3.04 -5.82
C TYR A 109 8.54 2.73 -6.07
N THR A 110 7.86 3.50 -6.91
CA THR A 110 6.42 3.39 -7.16
C THR A 110 6.13 3.22 -8.64
N VAL A 111 5.24 2.26 -8.95
CA VAL A 111 4.76 2.00 -10.31
C VAL A 111 3.24 2.08 -10.33
N ARG A 112 2.70 2.78 -11.33
CA ARG A 112 1.27 2.76 -11.66
C ARG A 112 1.01 1.75 -12.76
N PHE A 113 -0.02 0.92 -12.59
CA PHE A 113 -0.42 -0.14 -13.52
C PHE A 113 -1.71 0.23 -14.25
N PRO A 114 -1.65 0.80 -15.46
CA PRO A 114 -2.83 1.38 -16.13
C PRO A 114 -3.79 0.33 -16.69
N ARG A 115 -3.38 -0.93 -16.84
CA ARG A 115 -4.15 -2.00 -17.50
C ARG A 115 -4.10 -3.29 -16.70
N ALA A 116 -5.15 -4.10 -16.81
CA ALA A 116 -5.19 -5.44 -16.26
C ALA A 116 -4.07 -6.32 -16.83
N GLY A 117 -3.56 -7.23 -16.01
CA GLY A 117 -2.48 -8.13 -16.38
C GLY A 117 -1.75 -8.73 -15.19
N ILE A 118 -0.76 -9.56 -15.48
CA ILE A 118 0.15 -10.17 -14.49
C ILE A 118 1.54 -9.65 -14.81
N PHE A 119 2.18 -9.01 -13.83
CA PHE A 119 3.48 -8.36 -13.97
C PHE A 119 4.46 -8.99 -12.98
N SER A 120 5.31 -9.87 -13.48
CA SER A 120 6.37 -10.48 -12.67
C SER A 120 7.51 -9.49 -12.48
N PHE A 121 8.05 -9.45 -11.26
CA PHE A 121 9.21 -8.63 -10.91
C PHE A 121 10.26 -9.44 -10.15
N PHE A 122 11.49 -8.96 -10.14
CA PHE A 122 12.61 -9.63 -9.50
C PHE A 122 13.69 -8.62 -9.11
N CYS A 123 14.58 -9.05 -8.20
CA CYS A 123 15.76 -8.26 -7.84
C CYS A 123 16.86 -8.45 -8.88
N THR A 124 17.39 -7.35 -9.40
CA THR A 124 18.50 -7.37 -10.34
C THR A 124 19.83 -7.83 -9.72
N VAL A 125 19.96 -7.72 -8.41
CA VAL A 125 21.19 -8.10 -7.68
C VAL A 125 21.21 -9.60 -7.37
N HIS A 126 20.09 -10.16 -6.89
CA HIS A 126 20.02 -11.54 -6.42
C HIS A 126 19.40 -12.52 -7.44
N GLY A 127 18.77 -11.98 -8.48
CA GLY A 127 18.16 -12.78 -9.56
C GLY A 127 16.79 -13.37 -9.21
N ARG A 128 16.11 -13.86 -10.25
CA ARG A 128 14.72 -14.35 -10.20
C ARG A 128 14.50 -15.55 -9.29
N THR A 129 15.49 -16.42 -9.20
CA THR A 129 15.39 -17.66 -8.42
C THR A 129 15.48 -17.45 -6.93
N VAL A 130 16.03 -16.33 -6.51
CA VAL A 130 16.22 -15.98 -5.09
C VAL A 130 15.18 -14.98 -4.62
N GLU A 131 14.94 -13.94 -5.43
CA GLU A 131 14.13 -12.80 -5.01
C GLU A 131 13.25 -12.34 -6.16
N SER A 132 11.98 -12.74 -6.11
CA SER A 132 10.98 -12.40 -7.13
C SER A 132 9.57 -12.28 -6.54
N GLY A 133 8.68 -11.68 -7.31
CA GLY A 133 7.28 -11.52 -6.95
C GLY A 133 6.38 -11.23 -8.15
N VAL A 134 5.10 -10.99 -7.88
CA VAL A 134 4.10 -10.73 -8.92
C VAL A 134 3.11 -9.65 -8.49
N VAL A 135 2.79 -8.75 -9.41
CA VAL A 135 1.66 -7.83 -9.32
C VAL A 135 0.57 -8.33 -10.24
N THR A 136 -0.61 -8.62 -9.68
CA THR A 136 -1.83 -8.93 -10.43
C THR A 136 -2.70 -7.68 -10.50
N VAL A 137 -3.10 -7.28 -11.69
CA VAL A 137 -3.99 -6.14 -11.93
C VAL A 137 -5.30 -6.67 -12.51
N LYS A 138 -6.41 -6.50 -11.77
CA LYS A 138 -7.72 -7.02 -12.16
C LYS A 138 -8.89 -6.23 -11.56
#